data_9aa6c1d2f40a2dfb974848bf12788056
#
_entry.id   9aa6c1d2f40a2dfb974848bf12788056
#
_cell.length_a   1.000
_cell.length_b   1.000
_cell.length_c   1.000
_cell.angle_alpha   90.00
_cell.angle_beta   90.00
_cell.angle_gamma   90.00
#
_symmetry.space_group_name_H-M   'P 1'
#
loop_
_entity.id
_entity.type
_entity.pdbx_description
1 polymer ?
#
loop_
_entity_poly.entity_id
_entity_poly.type
_entity_poly.pdbx_seq_one_letter_code
_entity_poly.pdbx_strand_id
1 'polypeptide(L)'
;MNRTLILLLSVLLLGGIAWWATTSSKPATAEERAEERRFGIAEFDEVHRILIADRDGHNTTLTRGGITGWLANGVPANENMMANLQDVITNLDIKSLPTEGAKKHMIDDIASHGILVQVFDKNDQKIRGYYLGGGTYDETGTNAIVEGKENPYVVHLPHFTGNVRMRVTHWDDEWRDKVYFRVDPEKVEYLSIEYPTQRNQSFTLTRIGTDFRLSPFYETGQQTRTIPYGRAEGVLARYEKYYVNRFENKDLETIAKAKEILPFATIRVKQEGQEEQIMKVYARYAGRTFQHDLKSGEVLEGGGLEAYTAFINNDEDWVLLNIETIQPLMVGYSAF
;
A
#
# COMPACT_ATOMS: atom_id res chain seq x y z
N MET A 1 10.51 27.76 -65.91
CA MET A 1 9.65 26.61 -65.55
C MET A 1 8.21 27.06 -65.78
N ASN A 2 7.46 26.42 -66.65
CA ASN A 2 6.14 26.88 -67.12
C ASN A 2 5.13 26.81 -65.96
N ARG A 3 4.37 27.88 -65.74
CA ARG A 3 3.31 27.97 -64.68
C ARG A 3 2.35 26.75 -64.68
N THR A 4 2.07 26.23 -65.89
CA THR A 4 1.27 24.98 -66.06
C THR A 4 1.95 23.74 -65.49
N LEU A 5 3.27 23.63 -65.60
CA LEU A 5 4.00 22.47 -65.01
C LEU A 5 4.02 22.48 -63.50
N ILE A 6 4.10 23.67 -62.89
CA ILE A 6 4.03 23.84 -61.43
C ILE A 6 2.64 23.49 -60.93
N LEU A 7 1.58 23.92 -61.63
CA LEU A 7 0.19 23.57 -61.25
C LEU A 7 -0.07 22.06 -61.38
N LEU A 8 0.46 21.42 -62.46
CA LEU A 8 0.30 19.96 -62.62
C LEU A 8 1.02 19.16 -61.49
N LEU A 9 2.24 19.57 -61.16
CA LEU A 9 2.98 18.98 -60.05
C LEU A 9 2.28 19.18 -58.68
N SER A 10 1.71 20.36 -58.42
CA SER A 10 0.98 20.61 -57.17
C SER A 10 -0.31 19.81 -57.07
N VAL A 11 -1.04 19.60 -58.17
CA VAL A 11 -2.25 18.74 -58.20
C VAL A 11 -1.88 17.29 -58.00
N LEU A 12 -0.78 16.78 -58.59
CA LEU A 12 -0.29 15.42 -58.34
C LEU A 12 0.17 15.20 -56.91
N LEU A 13 0.83 16.21 -56.33
CA LEU A 13 1.29 16.15 -54.92
C LEU A 13 0.13 16.17 -53.96
N LEU A 14 -0.86 17.03 -54.15
CA LEU A 14 -2.11 17.08 -53.36
C LEU A 14 -2.96 15.82 -53.55
N GLY A 15 -3.05 15.30 -54.79
CA GLY A 15 -3.71 14.04 -55.07
C GLY A 15 -3.02 12.85 -54.42
N GLY A 16 -1.68 12.83 -54.40
CA GLY A 16 -0.87 11.82 -53.73
C GLY A 16 -1.05 11.88 -52.18
N ILE A 17 -1.04 13.09 -51.62
CA ILE A 17 -1.30 13.29 -50.15
C ILE A 17 -2.73 12.88 -49.84
N ALA A 18 -3.72 13.28 -50.61
CA ALA A 18 -5.12 12.89 -50.38
C ALA A 18 -5.32 11.38 -50.53
N TRP A 19 -4.70 10.75 -51.50
CA TRP A 19 -4.73 9.29 -51.70
C TRP A 19 -4.03 8.57 -50.53
N TRP A 20 -2.86 9.05 -50.09
CA TRP A 20 -2.15 8.52 -48.91
C TRP A 20 -2.97 8.68 -47.67
N ALA A 21 -3.58 9.84 -47.39
CA ALA A 21 -4.44 10.09 -46.25
C ALA A 21 -5.69 9.18 -46.24
N THR A 22 -6.33 8.95 -47.39
CA THR A 22 -7.50 8.08 -47.48
C THR A 22 -7.15 6.59 -47.43
N THR A 23 -5.96 6.18 -47.91
CA THR A 23 -5.49 4.78 -47.81
C THR A 23 -4.85 4.46 -46.46
N SER A 24 -4.35 5.46 -45.71
CA SER A 24 -3.84 5.29 -44.35
C SER A 24 -4.95 5.14 -43.32
N SER A 25 -6.17 5.57 -43.66
CA SER A 25 -7.37 5.38 -42.82
C SER A 25 -8.04 4.03 -43.12
N LYS A 26 -7.30 2.91 -43.04
CA LYS A 26 -7.94 1.60 -43.06
C LYS A 26 -8.88 1.49 -41.90
N PRO A 27 -10.16 1.11 -42.09
CA PRO A 27 -11.04 0.82 -40.98
C PRO A 27 -10.40 -0.28 -40.14
N ALA A 28 -10.33 -0.08 -38.81
CA ALA A 28 -9.76 -1.06 -37.88
C ALA A 28 -10.34 -2.45 -38.14
N THR A 29 -9.49 -3.46 -38.17
CA THR A 29 -9.91 -4.86 -38.34
C THR A 29 -10.76 -5.30 -37.17
N ALA A 30 -11.46 -6.44 -37.29
CA ALA A 30 -12.22 -7.01 -36.18
C ALA A 30 -11.32 -7.35 -34.99
N GLU A 31 -10.09 -7.81 -35.27
CA GLU A 31 -9.08 -8.13 -34.24
C GLU A 31 -8.56 -6.86 -33.55
N GLU A 32 -8.26 -5.81 -34.28
CA GLU A 32 -7.84 -4.52 -33.70
C GLU A 32 -8.92 -3.91 -32.81
N ARG A 33 -10.20 -4.03 -33.19
CA ARG A 33 -11.33 -3.60 -32.36
C ARG A 33 -11.54 -4.50 -31.13
N ALA A 34 -11.30 -5.79 -31.25
CA ALA A 34 -11.37 -6.71 -30.11
C ALA A 34 -10.24 -6.40 -29.12
N GLU A 35 -9.02 -6.16 -29.62
CA GLU A 35 -7.88 -5.79 -28.80
C GLU A 35 -8.05 -4.42 -28.10
N GLU A 36 -8.62 -3.43 -28.78
CA GLU A 36 -8.96 -2.12 -28.21
C GLU A 36 -9.98 -2.21 -27.05
N ARG A 37 -10.81 -3.25 -27.05
CA ARG A 37 -11.87 -3.48 -26.06
C ARG A 37 -11.47 -4.44 -24.96
N ARG A 38 -10.32 -5.06 -25.05
CA ARG A 38 -9.86 -6.02 -24.05
C ARG A 38 -9.09 -5.29 -22.94
N PHE A 39 -9.67 -5.20 -21.75
CA PHE A 39 -9.04 -4.65 -20.55
C PHE A 39 -8.44 -5.77 -19.68
N GLY A 40 -9.19 -6.83 -19.44
CA GLY A 40 -8.76 -7.95 -18.61
C GLY A 40 -7.69 -8.83 -19.24
N ILE A 41 -6.94 -9.53 -18.40
CA ILE A 41 -5.90 -10.52 -18.75
C ILE A 41 -6.37 -11.88 -18.25
N ALA A 42 -6.43 -12.89 -19.13
CA ALA A 42 -6.96 -14.22 -18.76
C ALA A 42 -6.08 -14.94 -17.72
N GLU A 43 -4.75 -14.83 -17.84
CA GLU A 43 -3.80 -15.61 -17.05
C GLU A 43 -2.95 -14.68 -16.15
N PHE A 44 -3.40 -14.48 -14.90
CA PHE A 44 -2.65 -13.65 -13.93
C PHE A 44 -1.29 -14.25 -13.55
N ASP A 45 -1.11 -15.54 -13.69
CA ASP A 45 0.15 -16.21 -13.39
C ASP A 45 1.29 -15.81 -14.34
N GLU A 46 0.98 -15.31 -15.52
CA GLU A 46 1.95 -14.72 -16.45
C GLU A 46 2.43 -13.32 -16.01
N VAL A 47 1.71 -12.68 -15.10
CA VAL A 47 2.05 -11.34 -14.62
C VAL A 47 3.20 -11.40 -13.62
N HIS A 48 4.29 -10.68 -13.91
CA HIS A 48 5.48 -10.63 -13.05
C HIS A 48 5.76 -9.23 -12.50
N ARG A 49 5.34 -8.19 -13.23
CA ARG A 49 5.50 -6.79 -12.79
C ARG A 49 4.27 -5.97 -13.19
N ILE A 50 3.85 -5.10 -12.29
CA ILE A 50 2.76 -4.14 -12.52
C ILE A 50 3.29 -2.75 -12.16
N LEU A 51 3.12 -1.78 -13.06
CA LEU A 51 3.38 -0.37 -12.81
C LEU A 51 2.05 0.37 -12.68
N ILE A 52 1.90 1.09 -11.60
CA ILE A 52 0.77 1.99 -11.35
C ILE A 52 1.34 3.40 -11.21
N ALA A 53 0.87 4.35 -12.03
CA ALA A 53 1.39 5.71 -12.00
C ALA A 53 0.29 6.74 -12.27
N ASP A 54 0.45 7.94 -11.71
CA ASP A 54 -0.36 9.10 -12.06
C ASP A 54 0.42 10.09 -12.93
N ARG A 55 -0.24 11.18 -13.32
CA ARG A 55 0.36 12.25 -14.12
C ARG A 55 1.32 13.14 -13.32
N ASP A 56 1.23 13.15 -11.99
CA ASP A 56 2.01 14.01 -11.10
C ASP A 56 3.35 13.38 -10.71
N GLY A 57 3.62 12.17 -11.23
CA GLY A 57 4.88 11.44 -11.06
C GLY A 57 4.88 10.47 -9.89
N HIS A 58 3.76 10.32 -9.16
CA HIS A 58 3.65 9.26 -8.17
C HIS A 58 3.54 7.92 -8.89
N ASN A 59 4.27 6.94 -8.41
CA ASN A 59 4.22 5.61 -8.99
C ASN A 59 4.50 4.54 -7.94
N THR A 60 3.94 3.36 -8.19
CA THR A 60 4.22 2.13 -7.44
C THR A 60 4.54 1.03 -8.43
N THR A 61 5.64 0.35 -8.22
CA THR A 61 6.02 -0.85 -8.96
C THR A 61 5.80 -2.06 -8.07
N LEU A 62 4.94 -2.96 -8.53
CA LEU A 62 4.66 -4.23 -7.88
C LEU A 62 5.40 -5.33 -8.65
N THR A 63 6.18 -6.16 -7.95
CA THR A 63 6.96 -7.26 -8.56
C THR A 63 6.72 -8.55 -7.80
N ARG A 64 6.69 -9.68 -8.51
CA ARG A 64 6.58 -10.99 -7.85
C ARG A 64 7.79 -11.27 -6.97
N GLY A 65 7.54 -11.72 -5.75
CA GLY A 65 8.58 -12.05 -4.78
C GLY A 65 8.17 -11.76 -3.33
N GLY A 66 9.13 -11.98 -2.40
CA GLY A 66 8.91 -11.74 -0.99
C GLY A 66 8.00 -12.76 -0.29
N ILE A 67 7.78 -12.55 1.02
CA ILE A 67 7.01 -13.47 1.88
C ILE A 67 5.50 -13.44 1.60
N THR A 68 4.99 -12.35 1.01
CA THR A 68 3.59 -12.17 0.63
C THR A 68 3.32 -12.50 -0.85
N GLY A 69 4.33 -13.01 -1.56
CA GLY A 69 4.27 -13.33 -2.99
C GLY A 69 4.46 -12.13 -3.92
N TRP A 70 4.38 -10.89 -3.40
CA TRP A 70 4.58 -9.65 -4.13
C TRP A 70 5.35 -8.63 -3.31
N LEU A 71 6.10 -7.77 -4.00
CA LEU A 71 6.82 -6.62 -3.43
C LEU A 71 6.25 -5.33 -4.02
N ALA A 72 6.04 -4.33 -3.19
CA ALA A 72 5.70 -2.96 -3.57
C ALA A 72 6.96 -2.09 -3.39
N ASN A 73 7.52 -1.56 -4.48
CA ASN A 73 8.79 -0.81 -4.45
C ASN A 73 9.91 -1.51 -3.66
N GLY A 74 9.96 -2.85 -3.74
CA GLY A 74 11.00 -3.68 -3.09
C GLY A 74 10.70 -4.14 -1.66
N VAL A 75 9.60 -3.69 -1.03
CA VAL A 75 9.15 -4.16 0.29
C VAL A 75 7.93 -5.08 0.17
N PRO A 76 7.64 -5.96 1.13
CA PRO A 76 6.49 -6.85 1.07
C PRO A 76 5.19 -6.10 0.79
N ALA A 77 4.39 -6.59 -0.17
CA ALA A 77 3.12 -6.00 -0.54
C ALA A 77 1.96 -6.54 0.31
N ASN A 78 0.92 -5.72 0.46
CA ASN A 78 -0.31 -6.06 1.15
C ASN A 78 -1.09 -7.11 0.35
N GLU A 79 -1.29 -8.30 0.92
CA GLU A 79 -1.97 -9.43 0.28
C GLU A 79 -3.39 -9.10 -0.18
N ASN A 80 -4.15 -8.35 0.65
CA ASN A 80 -5.53 -7.99 0.31
C ASN A 80 -5.60 -6.98 -0.85
N MET A 81 -4.68 -6.00 -0.86
CA MET A 81 -4.57 -5.05 -1.97
C MET A 81 -4.18 -5.77 -3.26
N MET A 82 -3.24 -6.71 -3.18
CA MET A 82 -2.84 -7.54 -4.33
C MET A 82 -3.98 -8.41 -4.85
N ALA A 83 -4.78 -9.02 -3.97
CA ALA A 83 -5.95 -9.80 -4.37
C ALA A 83 -7.00 -8.92 -5.08
N ASN A 84 -7.26 -7.72 -4.58
CA ASN A 84 -8.15 -6.75 -5.23
C ASN A 84 -7.61 -6.30 -6.60
N LEU A 85 -6.31 -6.06 -6.72
CA LEU A 85 -5.69 -5.68 -8.00
C LEU A 85 -5.70 -6.83 -9.00
N GLN A 86 -5.43 -8.06 -8.54
CA GLN A 86 -5.55 -9.27 -9.37
C GLN A 86 -6.95 -9.36 -9.96
N ASP A 87 -7.99 -9.15 -9.14
CA ASP A 87 -9.39 -9.14 -9.59
C ASP A 87 -9.62 -8.09 -10.68
N VAL A 88 -9.10 -6.86 -10.49
CA VAL A 88 -9.18 -5.80 -11.52
C VAL A 88 -8.46 -6.22 -12.79
N ILE A 89 -7.23 -6.71 -12.70
CA ILE A 89 -6.41 -7.07 -13.87
C ILE A 89 -7.04 -8.21 -14.67
N THR A 90 -7.68 -9.18 -13.99
CA THR A 90 -8.26 -10.37 -14.64
C THR A 90 -9.65 -10.10 -15.19
N ASN A 91 -10.50 -9.42 -14.43
CA ASN A 91 -11.95 -9.39 -14.66
C ASN A 91 -12.48 -8.01 -15.13
N LEU A 92 -11.58 -7.03 -15.38
CA LEU A 92 -12.02 -5.75 -15.89
C LEU A 92 -12.62 -5.88 -17.28
N ASP A 93 -13.88 -5.52 -17.43
CA ASP A 93 -14.64 -5.67 -18.66
C ASP A 93 -15.42 -4.39 -19.01
N ILE A 94 -15.83 -4.27 -20.27
CA ILE A 94 -16.62 -3.15 -20.75
C ILE A 94 -18.06 -3.29 -20.28
N LYS A 95 -18.53 -2.30 -19.54
CA LYS A 95 -19.92 -2.16 -19.13
C LYS A 95 -20.77 -1.54 -20.25
N SER A 96 -20.27 -0.47 -20.85
CA SER A 96 -20.98 0.23 -21.92
C SER A 96 -20.05 1.05 -22.81
N LEU A 97 -20.56 1.35 -23.99
CA LEU A 97 -19.94 2.28 -24.94
C LEU A 97 -20.42 3.70 -24.63
N PRO A 98 -19.53 4.71 -24.63
CA PRO A 98 -19.94 6.08 -24.44
C PRO A 98 -20.71 6.61 -25.65
N THR A 99 -21.59 7.56 -25.43
CA THR A 99 -22.14 8.38 -26.53
C THR A 99 -21.05 9.31 -27.08
N GLU A 100 -21.18 9.74 -28.33
CA GLU A 100 -20.19 10.65 -28.95
C GLU A 100 -19.99 11.94 -28.12
N GLY A 101 -21.08 12.49 -27.53
CA GLY A 101 -21.00 13.67 -26.67
C GLY A 101 -20.26 13.44 -25.34
N ALA A 102 -20.28 12.21 -24.83
CA ALA A 102 -19.60 11.85 -23.57
C ALA A 102 -18.09 11.60 -23.75
N LYS A 103 -17.65 11.15 -24.94
CA LYS A 103 -16.26 10.78 -25.20
C LYS A 103 -15.25 11.85 -24.80
N LYS A 104 -15.52 13.11 -25.18
CA LYS A 104 -14.63 14.23 -24.88
C LYS A 104 -14.47 14.41 -23.36
N HIS A 105 -15.57 14.40 -22.61
CA HIS A 105 -15.51 14.54 -21.15
C HIS A 105 -14.78 13.39 -20.49
N MET A 106 -14.95 12.17 -20.99
CA MET A 106 -14.23 11.00 -20.48
C MET A 106 -12.71 11.10 -20.75
N ILE A 107 -12.32 11.56 -21.95
CA ILE A 107 -10.91 11.78 -22.29
C ILE A 107 -10.31 12.88 -21.40
N ASP A 108 -11.03 14.00 -21.23
CA ASP A 108 -10.58 15.11 -20.37
C ASP A 108 -10.43 14.66 -18.89
N ASP A 109 -11.34 13.85 -18.39
CA ASP A 109 -11.28 13.25 -17.05
C ASP A 109 -10.06 12.31 -16.91
N ILE A 110 -9.88 11.38 -17.84
CA ILE A 110 -8.74 10.46 -17.85
C ILE A 110 -7.41 11.23 -17.96
N ALA A 111 -7.34 12.25 -18.81
CA ALA A 111 -6.15 13.07 -18.98
C ALA A 111 -5.82 13.90 -17.74
N SER A 112 -6.83 14.27 -16.93
CA SER A 112 -6.66 15.11 -15.75
C SER A 112 -6.38 14.30 -14.47
N HIS A 113 -7.03 13.15 -14.30
CA HIS A 113 -7.04 12.39 -13.06
C HIS A 113 -6.75 10.90 -13.25
N GLY A 114 -6.41 10.47 -14.48
CA GLY A 114 -6.23 9.07 -14.81
C GLY A 114 -5.04 8.44 -14.09
N ILE A 115 -5.23 7.18 -13.72
CA ILE A 115 -4.17 6.31 -13.21
C ILE A 115 -3.80 5.33 -14.32
N LEU A 116 -2.52 5.32 -14.69
CA LEU A 116 -1.96 4.34 -15.62
C LEU A 116 -1.71 3.03 -14.88
N VAL A 117 -2.16 1.93 -15.47
CA VAL A 117 -1.83 0.56 -15.06
C VAL A 117 -1.16 -0.13 -16.22
N GLN A 118 0.08 -0.57 -16.06
CA GLN A 118 0.80 -1.37 -17.03
C GLN A 118 1.19 -2.70 -16.42
N VAL A 119 0.97 -3.78 -17.16
CA VAL A 119 1.21 -5.14 -16.73
C VAL A 119 2.23 -5.80 -17.63
N PHE A 120 3.22 -6.48 -17.03
CA PHE A 120 4.37 -7.04 -17.74
C PHE A 120 4.58 -8.50 -17.36
N ASP A 121 5.09 -9.28 -18.31
CA ASP A 121 5.50 -10.68 -18.13
C ASP A 121 6.88 -10.80 -17.45
N LYS A 122 7.37 -12.04 -17.31
CA LYS A 122 8.70 -12.36 -16.73
C LYS A 122 9.88 -11.85 -17.56
N ASN A 123 9.69 -11.53 -18.84
CA ASN A 123 10.71 -11.00 -19.74
C ASN A 123 10.64 -9.48 -19.83
N ASP A 124 9.84 -8.84 -18.95
CA ASP A 124 9.55 -7.41 -18.93
C ASP A 124 8.87 -6.90 -20.22
N GLN A 125 8.16 -7.80 -20.92
CA GLN A 125 7.33 -7.42 -22.07
C GLN A 125 5.95 -7.01 -21.58
N LYS A 126 5.47 -5.86 -22.07
CA LYS A 126 4.15 -5.35 -21.69
C LYS A 126 3.04 -6.22 -22.29
N ILE A 127 2.26 -6.85 -21.40
CA ILE A 127 1.08 -7.64 -21.73
C ILE A 127 -0.11 -6.71 -21.98
N ARG A 128 -0.31 -5.70 -21.09
CA ARG A 128 -1.45 -4.79 -21.12
C ARG A 128 -1.09 -3.44 -20.54
N GLY A 129 -1.72 -2.38 -21.05
CA GLY A 129 -1.69 -1.04 -20.46
C GLY A 129 -3.02 -0.35 -20.67
N TYR A 130 -3.51 0.36 -19.63
CA TYR A 130 -4.72 1.16 -19.70
C TYR A 130 -4.71 2.27 -18.65
N TYR A 131 -5.50 3.31 -18.90
CA TYR A 131 -5.75 4.38 -17.93
C TYR A 131 -7.14 4.22 -17.34
N LEU A 132 -7.25 4.36 -16.02
CA LEU A 132 -8.50 4.43 -15.28
C LEU A 132 -8.76 5.87 -14.84
N GLY A 133 -9.84 6.47 -15.31
CA GLY A 133 -10.32 7.81 -14.94
C GLY A 133 -11.26 7.78 -13.73
N GLY A 134 -12.15 8.76 -13.65
CA GLY A 134 -13.19 8.86 -12.64
C GLY A 134 -14.33 7.86 -12.81
N GLY A 135 -15.17 7.75 -11.78
CA GLY A 135 -16.41 6.97 -11.84
C GLY A 135 -17.47 7.63 -12.73
N THR A 136 -18.41 6.81 -13.19
CA THR A 136 -19.63 7.32 -13.83
C THR A 136 -20.48 8.06 -12.80
N TYR A 137 -21.43 8.91 -13.28
CA TYR A 137 -22.33 9.69 -12.39
C TYR A 137 -23.14 8.82 -11.42
N ASP A 138 -23.53 7.63 -11.86
CA ASP A 138 -24.24 6.63 -11.06
C ASP A 138 -23.32 5.74 -10.21
N GLU A 139 -22.01 6.02 -10.21
CA GLU A 139 -20.95 5.28 -9.51
C GLU A 139 -20.91 3.77 -9.80
N THR A 140 -21.48 3.34 -10.91
CA THR A 140 -21.59 1.92 -11.26
C THR A 140 -20.55 1.46 -12.29
N GLY A 141 -19.70 2.38 -12.76
CA GLY A 141 -18.63 2.12 -13.73
C GLY A 141 -17.49 3.12 -13.58
N THR A 142 -16.44 2.90 -14.34
CA THR A 142 -15.22 3.72 -14.35
C THR A 142 -14.86 4.08 -15.78
N ASN A 143 -14.51 5.34 -16.04
CA ASN A 143 -13.99 5.75 -17.33
C ASN A 143 -12.62 5.13 -17.56
N ALA A 144 -12.39 4.52 -18.72
CA ALA A 144 -11.11 3.89 -19.03
C ALA A 144 -10.77 3.98 -20.51
N ILE A 145 -9.48 3.95 -20.81
CA ILE A 145 -8.96 3.88 -22.18
C ILE A 145 -7.76 2.93 -22.20
N VAL A 146 -7.68 2.07 -23.22
CA VAL A 146 -6.50 1.23 -23.43
C VAL A 146 -5.35 2.10 -23.89
N GLU A 147 -4.16 1.90 -23.34
CA GLU A 147 -2.95 2.67 -23.67
C GLU A 147 -2.65 2.62 -25.17
N GLY A 148 -2.43 3.79 -25.76
CA GLY A 148 -2.17 3.94 -27.19
C GLY A 148 -3.41 3.81 -28.09
N LYS A 149 -4.63 3.80 -27.51
CA LYS A 149 -5.91 3.82 -28.22
C LYS A 149 -6.62 5.15 -28.02
N GLU A 150 -7.61 5.44 -28.88
CA GLU A 150 -8.31 6.73 -28.89
C GLU A 150 -9.72 6.68 -28.27
N ASN A 151 -10.33 5.50 -28.22
CA ASN A 151 -11.69 5.36 -27.76
C ASN A 151 -11.76 5.05 -26.27
N PRO A 152 -12.43 5.90 -25.48
CA PRO A 152 -12.71 5.59 -24.08
C PRO A 152 -13.90 4.63 -23.96
N TYR A 153 -13.98 3.93 -22.84
CA TYR A 153 -15.03 2.99 -22.48
C TYR A 153 -15.43 3.19 -21.04
N VAL A 154 -16.67 2.81 -20.70
CA VAL A 154 -17.06 2.60 -19.31
C VAL A 154 -16.77 1.14 -18.98
N VAL A 155 -15.89 0.93 -17.98
CA VAL A 155 -15.50 -0.40 -17.52
C VAL A 155 -16.07 -0.70 -16.14
N HIS A 156 -16.17 -1.97 -15.79
CA HIS A 156 -16.61 -2.46 -14.48
C HIS A 156 -16.02 -3.83 -14.18
N LEU A 157 -16.18 -4.27 -12.94
CA LEU A 157 -16.03 -5.69 -12.56
C LEU A 157 -17.43 -6.30 -12.51
N PRO A 158 -17.72 -7.40 -13.23
CA PRO A 158 -19.08 -7.96 -13.33
C PRO A 158 -19.73 -8.32 -11.98
N HIS A 159 -18.92 -8.67 -10.99
CA HIS A 159 -19.35 -9.07 -9.63
C HIS A 159 -19.20 -7.94 -8.58
N PHE A 160 -18.86 -6.72 -8.99
CA PHE A 160 -18.67 -5.59 -8.10
C PHE A 160 -19.45 -4.36 -8.60
N THR A 161 -20.19 -3.73 -7.70
CA THR A 161 -20.85 -2.44 -7.98
C THR A 161 -20.04 -1.34 -7.35
N GLY A 162 -19.53 -0.42 -8.17
CA GLY A 162 -18.74 0.71 -7.70
C GLY A 162 -17.68 1.16 -8.70
N ASN A 163 -16.93 2.19 -8.31
CA ASN A 163 -15.81 2.71 -9.07
C ASN A 163 -14.58 1.82 -8.88
N VAL A 164 -14.13 1.17 -9.94
CA VAL A 164 -12.99 0.26 -9.94
C VAL A 164 -11.70 0.97 -9.55
N ARG A 165 -11.58 2.27 -9.84
CA ARG A 165 -10.40 3.07 -9.48
C ARG A 165 -10.10 3.05 -7.98
N MET A 166 -11.11 2.86 -7.12
CA MET A 166 -10.93 2.76 -5.67
C MET A 166 -10.11 1.52 -5.25
N ARG A 167 -9.97 0.53 -6.13
CA ARG A 167 -9.13 -0.67 -5.93
C ARG A 167 -7.72 -0.52 -6.49
N VAL A 168 -7.42 0.61 -7.15
CA VAL A 168 -6.13 0.87 -7.78
C VAL A 168 -5.65 2.24 -7.31
N THR A 169 -4.61 2.25 -6.48
CA THR A 169 -4.00 3.47 -5.96
C THR A 169 -2.57 3.63 -6.48
N HIS A 170 -2.13 4.87 -6.67
CA HIS A 170 -0.74 5.19 -7.01
C HIS A 170 0.14 5.44 -5.76
N TRP A 171 -0.48 5.48 -4.57
CA TRP A 171 0.23 5.68 -3.31
C TRP A 171 0.91 4.40 -2.87
N ASP A 172 2.24 4.39 -2.83
CA ASP A 172 3.09 3.26 -2.50
C ASP A 172 2.85 2.70 -1.09
N ASP A 173 2.63 3.57 -0.10
CA ASP A 173 2.37 3.17 1.29
C ASP A 173 1.10 2.33 1.44
N GLU A 174 0.11 2.48 0.55
CA GLU A 174 -1.11 1.67 0.57
C GLU A 174 -0.85 0.23 0.11
N TRP A 175 0.15 0.03 -0.75
CA TRP A 175 0.53 -1.30 -1.25
C TRP A 175 1.44 -2.06 -0.30
N ARG A 176 2.05 -1.41 0.70
CA ARG A 176 2.94 -2.05 1.65
C ARG A 176 2.20 -2.99 2.59
N ASP A 177 2.84 -4.11 2.94
CA ASP A 177 2.34 -4.99 4.01
C ASP A 177 2.31 -4.23 5.34
N LYS A 178 1.16 -4.25 5.98
CA LYS A 178 0.93 -3.58 7.28
C LYS A 178 1.11 -4.53 8.46
N VAL A 179 1.40 -5.82 8.23
CA VAL A 179 1.68 -6.78 9.30
C VAL A 179 3.10 -6.59 9.80
N TYR A 180 3.23 -6.04 10.99
CA TYR A 180 4.54 -5.85 11.61
C TYR A 180 5.00 -7.06 12.43
N PHE A 181 4.20 -7.53 13.38
CA PHE A 181 4.50 -8.75 14.09
C PHE A 181 3.86 -9.95 13.38
N ARG A 182 4.69 -10.98 13.13
CA ARG A 182 4.31 -12.32 12.67
C ARG A 182 4.99 -13.32 13.60
N VAL A 183 4.46 -13.43 14.82
CA VAL A 183 5.08 -14.19 15.91
C VAL A 183 4.49 -15.58 15.97
N ASP A 184 5.35 -16.59 15.94
CA ASP A 184 4.99 -17.96 16.28
C ASP A 184 5.30 -18.17 17.78
N PRO A 185 4.27 -18.29 18.66
CA PRO A 185 4.49 -18.40 20.09
C PRO A 185 5.43 -19.54 20.48
N GLU A 186 5.48 -20.62 19.69
CA GLU A 186 6.36 -21.76 19.93
C GLU A 186 7.84 -21.47 19.68
N LYS A 187 8.14 -20.46 18.82
CA LYS A 187 9.50 -20.07 18.44
C LYS A 187 10.03 -18.84 19.17
N VAL A 188 9.23 -18.22 20.02
CA VAL A 188 9.70 -17.04 20.77
C VAL A 188 10.82 -17.41 21.71
N GLU A 189 11.96 -16.76 21.55
CA GLU A 189 13.10 -16.81 22.48
C GLU A 189 12.86 -15.85 23.65
N TYR A 190 12.46 -14.61 23.35
CA TYR A 190 12.01 -13.67 24.37
C TYR A 190 11.04 -12.60 23.82
N LEU A 191 10.23 -12.06 24.74
CA LEU A 191 9.46 -10.84 24.61
C LEU A 191 9.89 -9.89 25.72
N SER A 192 10.22 -8.63 25.42
CA SER A 192 10.44 -7.62 26.45
C SER A 192 9.61 -6.38 26.17
N ILE A 193 9.05 -5.78 27.23
CA ILE A 193 8.38 -4.49 27.14
C ILE A 193 8.98 -3.57 28.18
N GLU A 194 9.56 -2.48 27.70
CA GLU A 194 10.15 -1.44 28.50
C GLU A 194 9.20 -0.23 28.56
N TYR A 195 8.87 0.24 29.74
CA TYR A 195 8.15 1.47 30.03
C TYR A 195 9.06 2.43 30.79
N PRO A 196 9.73 3.40 30.15
CA PRO A 196 10.71 4.27 30.81
C PRO A 196 10.15 5.08 31.98
N THR A 197 8.88 5.48 31.90
CA THR A 197 8.17 6.25 32.95
C THR A 197 7.39 5.38 33.94
N GLN A 198 7.18 4.09 33.63
CA GLN A 198 6.48 3.13 34.48
C GLN A 198 7.34 1.88 34.69
N ARG A 199 8.53 2.08 35.26
CA ARG A 199 9.59 1.06 35.34
C ARG A 199 9.17 -0.25 36.00
N ASN A 200 8.25 -0.19 36.99
CA ASN A 200 7.70 -1.36 37.63
C ASN A 200 6.77 -2.20 36.75
N GLN A 201 6.35 -1.72 35.60
CA GLN A 201 5.59 -2.50 34.61
C GLN A 201 6.49 -3.12 33.54
N SER A 202 7.75 -2.72 33.49
CA SER A 202 8.72 -3.21 32.49
C SER A 202 9.21 -4.61 32.82
N PHE A 203 9.28 -5.48 31.81
CA PHE A 203 9.67 -6.87 32.00
C PHE A 203 10.39 -7.46 30.79
N THR A 204 11.05 -8.61 31.03
CA THR A 204 11.54 -9.52 30.02
C THR A 204 11.00 -10.92 30.30
N LEU A 205 10.36 -11.51 29.29
CA LEU A 205 9.86 -12.88 29.30
C LEU A 205 10.78 -13.71 28.41
N THR A 206 11.64 -14.54 28.99
CA THR A 206 12.64 -15.35 28.28
C THR A 206 12.28 -16.83 28.34
N ARG A 207 12.34 -17.54 27.22
CA ARG A 207 12.05 -18.98 27.16
C ARG A 207 13.09 -19.79 27.94
N ILE A 208 12.60 -20.78 28.71
CA ILE A 208 13.42 -21.75 29.43
C ILE A 208 12.81 -23.14 29.23
N GLY A 209 13.33 -23.88 28.26
CA GLY A 209 12.71 -25.14 27.87
C GLY A 209 11.26 -24.93 27.38
N THR A 210 10.31 -25.56 28.04
CA THR A 210 8.87 -25.41 27.74
C THR A 210 8.23 -24.20 28.42
N ASP A 211 8.82 -23.67 29.48
CA ASP A 211 8.26 -22.55 30.25
C ASP A 211 8.99 -21.24 29.95
N PHE A 212 8.58 -20.15 30.61
CA PHE A 212 9.19 -18.84 30.50
C PHE A 212 9.65 -18.32 31.86
N ARG A 213 10.78 -17.60 31.85
CA ARG A 213 11.25 -16.80 32.99
C ARG A 213 10.78 -15.37 32.77
N LEU A 214 9.98 -14.87 33.70
CA LEU A 214 9.60 -13.47 33.81
C LEU A 214 10.57 -12.75 34.74
N SER A 215 11.29 -11.77 34.25
CA SER A 215 12.21 -10.93 35.01
C SER A 215 11.81 -9.46 34.89
N PRO A 216 11.95 -8.64 35.96
CA PRO A 216 11.82 -7.20 35.80
C PRO A 216 12.91 -6.66 34.87
N PHE A 217 12.56 -5.69 34.05
CA PHE A 217 13.52 -5.05 33.13
C PHE A 217 14.46 -4.08 33.87
N TYR A 218 13.96 -3.43 34.91
CA TYR A 218 14.70 -2.53 35.80
C TYR A 218 14.80 -3.11 37.22
N GLU A 219 15.78 -2.66 37.96
CA GLU A 219 15.88 -3.01 39.40
C GLU A 219 14.80 -2.30 40.20
N THR A 220 13.62 -2.91 40.29
CA THR A 220 12.41 -2.35 40.94
C THR A 220 11.99 -3.09 42.19
N GLY A 221 12.80 -4.06 42.68
CA GLY A 221 12.44 -4.90 43.82
C GLY A 221 11.47 -6.05 43.52
N GLN A 222 11.03 -6.17 42.26
CA GLN A 222 10.20 -7.30 41.82
C GLN A 222 11.04 -8.56 41.66
N GLN A 223 10.44 -9.73 41.87
CA GLN A 223 11.14 -11.01 41.85
C GLN A 223 11.03 -11.68 40.47
N THR A 224 12.12 -12.25 40.00
CA THR A 224 12.10 -13.17 38.87
C THR A 224 11.33 -14.43 39.23
N ARG A 225 10.45 -14.87 38.31
CA ARG A 225 9.62 -16.06 38.50
C ARG A 225 9.43 -16.85 37.21
N THR A 226 9.12 -18.13 37.33
CA THR A 226 8.79 -18.99 36.20
C THR A 226 7.28 -18.86 35.91
N ILE A 227 6.97 -18.70 34.62
CA ILE A 227 5.60 -18.61 34.09
C ILE A 227 5.39 -19.83 33.18
N PRO A 228 4.35 -20.65 33.45
CA PRO A 228 4.00 -21.79 32.61
C PRO A 228 3.69 -21.31 31.16
N TYR A 229 4.01 -22.15 30.19
CA TYR A 229 3.82 -21.83 28.75
C TYR A 229 2.41 -21.34 28.45
N GLY A 230 1.36 -22.03 28.85
CA GLY A 230 -0.03 -21.66 28.52
C GLY A 230 -0.44 -20.26 29.02
N ARG A 231 0.23 -19.74 30.07
CA ARG A 231 0.01 -18.35 30.54
C ARG A 231 0.79 -17.34 29.71
N ALA A 232 2.01 -17.69 29.31
CA ALA A 232 2.81 -16.88 28.42
C ALA A 232 2.22 -16.85 26.99
N GLU A 233 1.75 -17.99 26.50
CA GLU A 233 1.10 -18.14 25.19
C GLU A 233 -0.06 -17.17 25.01
N GLY A 234 -0.93 -16.99 26.01
CA GLY A 234 -2.04 -16.04 25.96
C GLY A 234 -1.62 -14.57 25.76
N VAL A 235 -0.38 -14.21 26.10
CA VAL A 235 0.21 -12.92 25.77
C VAL A 235 0.86 -12.95 24.39
N LEU A 236 1.65 -13.98 24.08
CA LEU A 236 2.38 -14.12 22.83
C LEU A 236 1.46 -14.25 21.61
N ALA A 237 0.31 -14.90 21.76
CA ALA A 237 -0.69 -15.04 20.70
C ALA A 237 -1.19 -13.69 20.16
N ARG A 238 -1.14 -12.62 20.96
CA ARG A 238 -1.52 -11.28 20.52
C ARG A 238 -0.55 -10.70 19.48
N TYR A 239 0.65 -11.27 19.37
CA TYR A 239 1.69 -10.87 18.42
C TYR A 239 1.74 -11.75 17.15
N GLU A 240 0.90 -12.81 17.03
CA GLU A 240 0.89 -13.73 15.89
C GLU A 240 0.69 -13.01 14.57
N LYS A 241 -0.22 -12.03 14.54
CA LYS A 241 -0.48 -11.20 13.37
C LYS A 241 -0.95 -9.81 13.79
N TYR A 242 0.00 -8.90 14.03
CA TYR A 242 -0.31 -7.52 14.40
C TYR A 242 -0.10 -6.57 13.23
N TYR A 243 -1.10 -5.74 12.95
CA TYR A 243 -1.12 -4.76 11.87
C TYR A 243 -0.92 -3.34 12.39
N VAL A 244 -0.03 -2.58 11.74
CA VAL A 244 0.01 -1.12 11.85
C VAL A 244 -1.15 -0.51 11.06
N ASN A 245 -1.63 0.66 11.46
CA ASN A 245 -2.78 1.27 10.79
C ASN A 245 -2.36 1.85 9.42
N ARG A 246 -1.34 2.72 9.42
CA ARG A 246 -0.76 3.31 8.20
C ARG A 246 0.66 3.80 8.42
N PHE A 247 1.40 3.96 7.34
CA PHE A 247 2.70 4.61 7.32
C PHE A 247 2.51 6.14 7.28
N GLU A 248 3.29 6.87 8.09
CA GLU A 248 3.29 8.35 8.17
C GLU A 248 4.70 8.92 7.95
N ASN A 249 5.50 8.27 7.11
CA ASN A 249 6.91 8.63 6.86
C ASN A 249 7.13 10.05 6.32
N LYS A 250 6.06 10.70 5.82
CA LYS A 250 6.11 12.07 5.29
C LYS A 250 6.02 13.15 6.36
N ASP A 251 5.63 12.81 7.60
CA ASP A 251 5.55 13.73 8.73
C ASP A 251 6.93 13.93 9.40
N LEU A 252 7.84 14.55 8.67
CA LEU A 252 9.23 14.73 9.10
C LEU A 252 9.36 15.54 10.39
N GLU A 253 8.45 16.48 10.65
CA GLU A 253 8.48 17.31 11.86
C GLU A 253 8.18 16.47 13.10
N THR A 254 7.11 15.66 13.06
CA THR A 254 6.75 14.76 14.15
C THR A 254 7.82 13.67 14.37
N ILE A 255 8.36 13.12 13.29
CA ILE A 255 9.46 12.14 13.33
C ILE A 255 10.69 12.73 14.05
N ALA A 256 11.09 13.96 13.71
CA ALA A 256 12.24 14.60 14.34
C ALA A 256 12.02 14.80 15.84
N LYS A 257 10.83 15.28 16.25
CA LYS A 257 10.45 15.45 17.66
C LYS A 257 10.43 14.13 18.42
N ALA A 258 9.89 13.07 17.80
CA ALA A 258 9.81 11.75 18.42
C ALA A 258 11.20 11.16 18.74
N LYS A 259 12.20 11.44 17.92
CA LYS A 259 13.58 11.00 18.15
C LYS A 259 14.27 11.67 19.34
N GLU A 260 13.75 12.81 19.82
CA GLU A 260 14.30 13.57 20.94
C GLU A 260 13.70 13.18 22.30
N ILE A 261 12.63 12.38 22.34
CA ILE A 261 11.92 12.00 23.57
C ILE A 261 11.99 10.51 23.83
N LEU A 262 11.74 10.16 25.10
CA LEU A 262 11.58 8.75 25.47
C LEU A 262 10.26 8.19 24.93
N PRO A 263 10.25 6.97 24.38
CA PRO A 263 9.02 6.30 24.00
C PRO A 263 8.13 6.03 25.22
N PHE A 264 6.83 5.96 24.99
CA PHE A 264 5.87 5.47 26.00
C PHE A 264 6.17 4.02 26.35
N ALA A 265 6.45 3.19 25.34
CA ALA A 265 6.86 1.80 25.51
C ALA A 265 7.81 1.38 24.38
N THR A 266 8.74 0.47 24.67
CA THR A 266 9.54 -0.23 23.68
C THR A 266 9.24 -1.72 23.77
N ILE A 267 8.70 -2.29 22.70
CA ILE A 267 8.39 -3.71 22.57
C ILE A 267 9.49 -4.37 21.78
N ARG A 268 10.09 -5.44 22.29
CA ARG A 268 11.10 -6.25 21.59
C ARG A 268 10.66 -7.70 21.55
N VAL A 269 10.67 -8.29 20.38
CA VAL A 269 10.35 -9.71 20.19
C VAL A 269 11.48 -10.37 19.40
N LYS A 270 11.98 -11.47 19.94
CA LYS A 270 12.97 -12.32 19.27
C LYS A 270 12.40 -13.71 19.09
N GLN A 271 12.48 -14.22 17.86
CA GLN A 271 12.13 -15.59 17.51
C GLN A 271 13.34 -16.34 17.00
N GLU A 272 13.32 -17.66 17.16
CA GLU A 272 14.35 -18.54 16.63
C GLU A 272 14.55 -18.35 15.12
N GLY A 273 15.79 -18.14 14.70
CA GLY A 273 16.15 -17.97 13.30
C GLY A 273 15.74 -16.64 12.65
N GLN A 274 15.15 -15.70 13.41
CA GLN A 274 14.77 -14.38 12.90
C GLN A 274 15.59 -13.27 13.61
N GLU A 275 15.65 -12.09 13.01
CA GLU A 275 16.18 -10.90 13.68
C GLU A 275 15.21 -10.40 14.75
N GLU A 276 15.72 -9.65 15.73
CA GLU A 276 14.91 -9.02 16.74
C GLU A 276 14.03 -7.93 16.11
N GLN A 277 12.72 -7.98 16.39
CA GLN A 277 11.79 -6.93 16.00
C GLN A 277 11.63 -5.93 17.14
N ILE A 278 11.78 -4.65 16.87
CA ILE A 278 11.69 -3.56 17.84
C ILE A 278 10.63 -2.55 17.40
N MET A 279 9.66 -2.28 18.28
CA MET A 279 8.66 -1.24 18.11
C MET A 279 8.78 -0.22 19.25
N LYS A 280 9.11 1.03 18.94
CA LYS A 280 9.15 2.14 19.90
C LYS A 280 7.86 2.94 19.78
N VAL A 281 7.00 2.83 20.79
CA VAL A 281 5.64 3.38 20.80
C VAL A 281 5.62 4.74 21.48
N TYR A 282 4.92 5.70 20.87
CA TYR A 282 4.72 7.05 21.39
C TYR A 282 3.23 7.37 21.46
N ALA A 283 2.79 8.01 22.55
CA ALA A 283 1.40 8.41 22.71
C ALA A 283 1.12 9.70 21.94
N ARG A 284 0.03 9.73 21.16
CA ARG A 284 -0.45 10.89 20.42
C ARG A 284 -1.74 11.42 21.04
N TYR A 285 -1.75 12.68 21.43
CA TYR A 285 -2.87 13.34 22.08
C TYR A 285 -3.56 14.33 21.14
N ALA A 286 -4.88 14.48 21.27
CA ALA A 286 -5.68 15.40 20.45
C ALA A 286 -5.12 16.83 20.53
N GLY A 287 -4.86 17.40 19.34
CA GLY A 287 -4.24 18.72 19.19
C GLY A 287 -2.75 18.80 19.53
N ARG A 288 -2.11 17.69 19.94
CA ARG A 288 -0.67 17.60 20.26
C ARG A 288 -0.15 16.19 19.96
N THR A 289 1.09 16.12 19.47
CA THR A 289 1.73 14.83 19.20
C THR A 289 2.20 14.16 20.50
N PHE A 290 2.56 14.94 21.54
CA PHE A 290 3.11 14.43 22.80
C PHE A 290 2.50 15.16 24.00
N GLN A 291 2.34 14.43 25.11
CA GLN A 291 1.76 14.95 26.36
C GLN A 291 2.73 15.82 27.18
N HIS A 292 4.04 15.68 26.95
CA HIS A 292 5.06 16.38 27.69
C HIS A 292 5.75 17.43 26.81
N ASP A 293 6.09 18.58 27.41
CA ASP A 293 7.01 19.51 26.79
C ASP A 293 8.39 18.85 26.68
N LEU A 294 8.97 18.90 25.48
CA LEU A 294 10.23 18.20 25.17
C LEU A 294 11.45 18.78 25.89
N LYS A 295 11.36 20.04 26.38
CA LYS A 295 12.47 20.74 27.05
C LYS A 295 12.35 20.75 28.56
N SER A 296 11.14 21.00 29.06
CA SER A 296 10.88 21.12 30.51
C SER A 296 10.46 19.80 31.15
N GLY A 297 9.97 18.83 30.38
CA GLY A 297 9.35 17.61 30.86
C GLY A 297 7.99 17.84 31.54
N GLU A 298 7.47 19.07 31.49
CA GLU A 298 6.17 19.41 32.07
C GLU A 298 5.03 18.73 31.31
N VAL A 299 4.01 18.28 32.05
CA VAL A 299 2.78 17.73 31.47
C VAL A 299 2.03 18.87 30.79
N LEU A 300 1.81 18.75 29.48
CA LEU A 300 1.03 19.71 28.74
C LEU A 300 -0.46 19.45 28.95
N GLU A 301 -1.20 20.43 29.46
CA GLU A 301 -2.67 20.34 29.54
C GLU A 301 -3.30 20.26 28.16
N GLY A 302 -4.26 19.38 27.95
CA GLY A 302 -5.12 19.31 26.76
C GLY A 302 -5.28 17.90 26.21
N GLY A 303 -6.35 17.69 25.47
CA GLY A 303 -6.73 16.56 24.63
C GLY A 303 -6.60 15.15 25.23
N GLY A 304 -7.60 14.32 25.01
CA GLY A 304 -7.50 12.88 25.31
C GLY A 304 -6.50 12.18 24.38
N LEU A 305 -6.09 10.96 24.77
CA LEU A 305 -5.31 10.08 23.91
C LEU A 305 -6.09 9.80 22.62
N GLU A 306 -5.52 10.17 21.48
CA GLU A 306 -6.15 10.03 20.15
C GLU A 306 -5.68 8.75 19.45
N ALA A 307 -4.39 8.45 19.57
CA ALA A 307 -3.75 7.33 18.90
C ALA A 307 -2.39 7.02 19.56
N TYR A 308 -1.74 6.00 19.06
CA TYR A 308 -0.31 5.81 19.24
C TYR A 308 0.40 5.92 17.87
N THR A 309 1.66 6.28 17.90
CA THR A 309 2.56 6.22 16.77
C THR A 309 3.79 5.40 17.15
N ALA A 310 4.52 4.86 16.18
CA ALA A 310 5.70 4.09 16.51
C ALA A 310 6.79 4.17 15.45
N PHE A 311 8.05 4.03 15.88
CA PHE A 311 9.13 3.60 15.01
C PHE A 311 9.16 2.08 14.94
N ILE A 312 9.29 1.56 13.72
CA ILE A 312 9.48 0.13 13.40
C ILE A 312 10.61 -0.02 12.36
N ASN A 313 10.98 -1.26 12.00
CA ASN A 313 12.00 -1.55 11.00
C ASN A 313 13.32 -0.79 11.22
N ASN A 314 13.89 -0.91 12.42
CA ASN A 314 15.14 -0.22 12.83
C ASN A 314 15.05 1.31 12.73
N ASP A 315 13.89 1.88 13.09
CA ASP A 315 13.57 3.32 13.04
C ASP A 315 13.47 3.90 11.61
N GLU A 316 13.37 3.05 10.59
CA GLU A 316 13.20 3.48 9.19
C GLU A 316 11.76 3.89 8.89
N ASP A 317 10.78 3.26 9.55
CA ASP A 317 9.37 3.54 9.34
C ASP A 317 8.70 4.17 10.56
N TRP A 318 7.96 5.24 10.31
CA TRP A 318 7.07 5.89 11.25
C TRP A 318 5.63 5.54 10.92
N VAL A 319 4.89 4.97 11.88
CA VAL A 319 3.56 4.41 11.66
C VAL A 319 2.55 4.91 12.69
N LEU A 320 1.29 5.01 12.25
CA LEU A 320 0.13 5.21 13.12
C LEU A 320 -0.38 3.86 13.62
N LEU A 321 -0.74 3.79 14.90
CA LEU A 321 -1.30 2.61 15.56
C LEU A 321 -2.69 2.93 16.12
N ASN A 322 -3.62 2.01 15.93
CA ASN A 322 -4.94 2.11 16.56
C ASN A 322 -4.85 1.74 18.04
N ILE A 323 -5.48 2.55 18.91
CA ILE A 323 -5.51 2.33 20.37
C ILE A 323 -6.02 0.92 20.71
N GLU A 324 -7.15 0.52 20.13
CA GLU A 324 -7.81 -0.75 20.44
C GLU A 324 -6.95 -1.97 20.10
N THR A 325 -6.08 -1.86 19.06
CA THR A 325 -5.25 -2.96 18.62
C THR A 325 -3.88 -3.01 19.30
N ILE A 326 -3.30 -1.86 19.69
CA ILE A 326 -1.98 -1.83 20.32
C ILE A 326 -2.05 -2.01 21.84
N GLN A 327 -3.08 -1.50 22.53
CA GLN A 327 -3.20 -1.64 23.97
C GLN A 327 -3.14 -3.09 24.48
N PRO A 328 -3.78 -4.07 23.83
CA PRO A 328 -3.65 -5.48 24.23
C PRO A 328 -2.22 -6.03 24.18
N LEU A 329 -1.34 -5.47 23.34
CA LEU A 329 0.07 -5.87 23.27
C LEU A 329 0.87 -5.29 24.43
N MET A 330 0.53 -4.07 24.88
CA MET A 330 1.23 -3.32 25.90
C MET A 330 0.86 -3.77 27.32
N VAL A 331 1.12 -5.05 27.63
CA VAL A 331 0.92 -5.59 28.98
C VAL A 331 2.06 -5.19 29.92
N GLY A 332 1.80 -5.13 31.22
CA GLY A 332 2.82 -4.89 32.22
C GLY A 332 3.27 -6.16 32.94
N TYR A 333 4.33 -6.06 33.75
CA TYR A 333 4.83 -7.14 34.58
C TYR A 333 3.72 -7.78 35.47
N SER A 334 2.75 -6.98 35.92
CA SER A 334 1.63 -7.43 36.75
C SER A 334 0.59 -8.30 36.03
N ALA A 335 0.64 -8.38 34.69
CA ALA A 335 -0.29 -9.20 33.90
C ALA A 335 -0.01 -10.71 34.00
N PHE A 336 1.17 -11.07 34.45
CA PHE A 336 1.61 -12.44 34.67
C PHE A 336 1.46 -12.80 36.17
#